data_09da1b475e8d87e2d21cfe7f803c5746
#
_entry.id   09da1b475e8d87e2d21cfe7f803c5746
#
_cell.length_a   1.000
_cell.length_b   1.000
_cell.length_c   1.000
_cell.angle_alpha   90.00
_cell.angle_beta   90.00
_cell.angle_gamma   90.00
#
_symmetry.space_group_name_H-M   'P 1'
#
loop_
_entity.id
_entity.type
_entity.pdbx_description
1 polymer ?
#
loop_
_entity_poly.entity_id
_entity_poly.type
_entity_poly.pdbx_seq_one_letter_code
_entity_poly.pdbx_strand_id
1 'polypeptide(L)'
;MNIPMLGLSIGALCALAGCASSPPRPTEAMTRAETSVEQADQAGARRFDPGTLDTSKDKLAKSKIAADRGDQRLANNLAEQAELDAELSAATARSESAKKAAAEVRASIETLRAEIARNAAK
;
A
#
# COMPACT_ATOMS: atom_id res chain seq x y z
N MET A 1 5.82 -21.97 75.74
CA MET A 1 5.83 -22.75 74.51
C MET A 1 5.37 -21.82 73.40
N ASN A 2 6.29 -21.14 72.77
CA ASN A 2 6.03 -20.03 71.88
C ASN A 2 6.31 -20.45 70.45
N ILE A 3 5.28 -20.35 69.61
CA ILE A 3 5.38 -20.60 68.19
C ILE A 3 5.47 -19.24 67.50
N PRO A 4 6.58 -18.90 66.82
CA PRO A 4 6.62 -17.70 66.04
C PRO A 4 5.88 -17.88 64.69
N MET A 5 4.90 -17.03 64.46
CA MET A 5 4.25 -16.90 63.15
C MET A 5 5.24 -16.39 62.13
N LEU A 6 5.57 -17.24 61.18
CA LEU A 6 6.36 -16.90 59.99
C LEU A 6 5.45 -16.22 58.99
N GLY A 7 5.60 -14.91 58.87
CA GLY A 7 4.90 -14.11 57.86
C GLY A 7 5.38 -14.45 56.43
N LEU A 8 4.55 -15.12 55.66
CA LEU A 8 4.83 -15.45 54.27
C LEU A 8 4.39 -14.27 53.38
N SER A 9 5.32 -13.38 53.12
CA SER A 9 5.17 -12.30 52.18
C SER A 9 5.21 -12.85 50.74
N ILE A 10 4.04 -13.09 50.16
CA ILE A 10 3.91 -13.43 48.75
C ILE A 10 4.07 -12.13 47.94
N GLY A 11 5.28 -11.90 47.45
CA GLY A 11 5.56 -10.85 46.46
C GLY A 11 4.88 -11.19 45.14
N ALA A 12 3.86 -10.44 44.80
CA ALA A 12 3.19 -10.53 43.50
C ALA A 12 4.16 -10.02 42.42
N LEU A 13 4.80 -10.96 41.71
CA LEU A 13 5.61 -10.70 40.55
C LEU A 13 4.64 -10.47 39.35
N CYS A 14 4.28 -9.20 39.11
CA CYS A 14 3.59 -8.81 37.90
C CYS A 14 4.52 -9.05 36.69
N ALA A 15 4.38 -10.19 36.05
CA ALA A 15 4.94 -10.46 34.74
C ALA A 15 4.23 -9.55 33.74
N LEU A 16 4.85 -8.44 33.40
CA LEU A 16 4.54 -7.64 32.21
C LEU A 16 4.85 -8.52 30.99
N ALA A 17 3.88 -9.30 30.56
CA ALA A 17 3.88 -9.93 29.24
C ALA A 17 3.75 -8.78 28.23
N GLY A 18 4.87 -8.13 27.90
CA GLY A 18 4.98 -7.26 26.77
C GLY A 18 4.60 -8.09 25.55
N CYS A 19 3.49 -7.74 24.89
CA CYS A 19 3.19 -8.23 23.55
C CYS A 19 4.34 -7.78 22.65
N ALA A 20 5.37 -8.59 22.54
CA ALA A 20 6.36 -8.48 21.49
C ALA A 20 5.61 -8.86 20.20
N SER A 21 4.99 -7.88 19.56
CA SER A 21 4.52 -8.02 18.20
C SER A 21 5.75 -8.37 17.36
N SER A 22 5.88 -9.63 17.01
CA SER A 22 6.94 -10.05 16.07
C SER A 22 6.77 -9.20 14.82
N PRO A 23 7.84 -8.55 14.33
CA PRO A 23 7.72 -7.81 13.07
C PRO A 23 7.20 -8.76 11.99
N PRO A 24 6.29 -8.30 11.13
CA PRO A 24 5.75 -9.12 10.06
C PRO A 24 6.91 -9.74 9.29
N ARG A 25 6.74 -11.01 8.90
CA ARG A 25 7.79 -11.72 8.16
C ARG A 25 8.01 -11.00 6.83
N PRO A 26 9.26 -10.84 6.37
CA PRO A 26 9.55 -10.17 5.09
C PRO A 26 8.75 -10.74 3.93
N THR A 27 8.49 -12.05 3.96
CA THR A 27 7.67 -12.76 2.96
C THR A 27 6.26 -12.19 2.86
N GLU A 28 5.60 -11.87 3.98
CA GLU A 28 4.26 -11.31 3.98
C GLU A 28 4.24 -9.89 3.41
N ALA A 29 5.17 -9.05 3.83
CA ALA A 29 5.31 -7.69 3.31
C ALA A 29 5.64 -7.69 1.80
N MET A 30 6.53 -8.56 1.35
CA MET A 30 6.86 -8.71 -0.07
C MET A 30 5.65 -9.18 -0.88
N THR A 31 4.88 -10.13 -0.37
CA THR A 31 3.66 -10.62 -1.06
C THR A 31 2.61 -9.51 -1.19
N ARG A 32 2.41 -8.70 -0.14
CA ARG A 32 1.51 -7.53 -0.24
C ARG A 32 2.01 -6.53 -1.27
N ALA A 33 3.30 -6.20 -1.24
CA ALA A 33 3.90 -5.30 -2.22
C ALA A 33 3.77 -5.81 -3.66
N GLU A 34 3.97 -7.11 -3.90
CA GLU A 34 3.75 -7.73 -5.21
C GLU A 34 2.30 -7.57 -5.66
N THR A 35 1.35 -7.85 -4.77
CA THR A 35 -0.08 -7.69 -5.05
C THR A 35 -0.43 -6.23 -5.37
N SER A 36 0.10 -5.28 -4.60
CA SER A 36 -0.14 -3.85 -4.83
C SER A 36 0.47 -3.36 -6.15
N VAL A 37 1.66 -3.85 -6.53
CA VAL A 37 2.28 -3.56 -7.82
C VAL A 37 1.41 -4.09 -8.98
N GLU A 38 0.88 -5.29 -8.87
CA GLU A 38 -0.03 -5.85 -9.87
C GLU A 38 -1.33 -5.06 -9.97
N GLN A 39 -1.91 -4.67 -8.85
CA GLN A 39 -3.10 -3.80 -8.81
C GLN A 39 -2.84 -2.43 -9.44
N ALA A 40 -1.65 -1.85 -9.25
CA ALA A 40 -1.25 -0.61 -9.88
C ALA A 40 -1.14 -0.76 -11.41
N ASP A 41 -0.55 -1.84 -11.87
CA ASP A 41 -0.50 -2.16 -13.30
C ASP A 41 -1.92 -2.29 -13.90
N GLN A 42 -2.82 -3.01 -13.24
CA GLN A 42 -4.23 -3.17 -13.65
C GLN A 42 -5.01 -1.85 -13.62
N ALA A 43 -4.68 -0.95 -12.70
CA ALA A 43 -5.26 0.40 -12.64
C ALA A 43 -4.76 1.32 -13.77
N GLY A 44 -3.80 0.89 -14.58
CA GLY A 44 -3.23 1.65 -15.70
C GLY A 44 -2.06 2.54 -15.29
N ALA A 45 -1.38 2.23 -14.19
CA ALA A 45 -0.26 3.03 -13.68
C ALA A 45 0.88 3.17 -14.70
N ARG A 46 1.13 2.15 -15.53
CA ARG A 46 2.12 2.25 -16.63
C ARG A 46 1.84 3.42 -17.58
N ARG A 47 0.60 3.83 -17.72
CA ARG A 47 0.20 4.91 -18.62
C ARG A 47 0.14 6.26 -17.92
N PHE A 48 -0.33 6.27 -16.68
CA PHE A 48 -0.70 7.49 -15.99
C PHE A 48 0.29 7.92 -14.91
N ASP A 49 1.03 6.97 -14.32
CA ASP A 49 2.05 7.23 -13.30
C ASP A 49 3.18 6.19 -13.35
N PRO A 50 3.91 6.07 -14.47
CA PRO A 50 4.98 5.08 -14.61
C PRO A 50 6.12 5.28 -13.63
N GLY A 51 6.44 6.54 -13.26
CA GLY A 51 7.58 6.84 -12.40
C GLY A 51 7.44 6.28 -11.00
N THR A 52 6.27 6.45 -10.37
CA THR A 52 6.00 5.90 -9.04
C THR A 52 5.90 4.39 -9.08
N LEU A 53 5.30 3.83 -10.14
CA LEU A 53 5.24 2.38 -10.34
C LEU A 53 6.64 1.75 -10.46
N ASP A 54 7.53 2.35 -11.23
CA ASP A 54 8.90 1.86 -11.40
C ASP A 54 9.68 1.96 -10.09
N THR A 55 9.50 3.05 -9.34
CA THR A 55 10.07 3.21 -7.99
C THR A 55 9.62 2.10 -7.04
N SER A 56 8.33 1.76 -7.07
CA SER A 56 7.79 0.64 -6.28
C SER A 56 8.45 -0.69 -6.65
N LYS A 57 8.53 -1.00 -7.94
CA LYS A 57 9.19 -2.22 -8.43
C LYS A 57 10.66 -2.31 -8.04
N ASP A 58 11.38 -1.21 -8.10
CA ASP A 58 12.78 -1.11 -7.68
C ASP A 58 12.94 -1.40 -6.18
N LYS A 59 12.07 -0.83 -5.33
CA LYS A 59 12.09 -1.08 -3.89
C LYS A 59 11.78 -2.54 -3.58
N LEU A 60 10.80 -3.12 -4.27
CA LEU A 60 10.45 -4.53 -4.12
C LEU A 60 11.61 -5.45 -4.51
N ALA A 61 12.33 -5.15 -5.60
CA ALA A 61 13.52 -5.89 -6.00
C ALA A 61 14.64 -5.79 -4.95
N LYS A 62 14.88 -4.59 -4.41
CA LYS A 62 15.84 -4.37 -3.33
C LYS A 62 15.44 -5.08 -2.04
N SER A 63 14.14 -5.15 -1.73
CA SER A 63 13.62 -5.92 -0.60
C SER A 63 13.98 -7.40 -0.70
N LYS A 64 13.79 -8.01 -1.87
CA LYS A 64 14.17 -9.42 -2.12
C LYS A 64 15.66 -9.64 -1.93
N ILE A 65 16.50 -8.76 -2.46
CA ILE A 65 17.97 -8.83 -2.28
C ILE A 65 18.36 -8.72 -0.80
N ALA A 66 17.71 -7.84 -0.04
CA ALA A 66 17.97 -7.70 1.40
C ALA A 66 17.55 -8.96 2.17
N ALA A 67 16.42 -9.58 1.83
CA ALA A 67 15.98 -10.83 2.42
C ALA A 67 16.97 -11.99 2.14
N ASP A 68 17.47 -12.10 0.92
CA ASP A 68 18.45 -13.11 0.54
C ASP A 68 19.78 -12.95 1.30
N ARG A 69 20.12 -11.73 1.68
CA ARG A 69 21.31 -11.42 2.51
C ARG A 69 21.06 -11.61 4.01
N GLY A 70 19.83 -11.97 4.41
CA GLY A 70 19.45 -12.14 5.81
C GLY A 70 19.11 -10.83 6.55
N ASP A 71 19.10 -9.67 5.88
CA ASP A 71 18.68 -8.41 6.47
C ASP A 71 17.15 -8.27 6.43
N GLN A 72 16.51 -9.00 7.34
CA GLN A 72 15.05 -9.11 7.44
C GLN A 72 14.39 -7.75 7.70
N ARG A 73 15.05 -6.88 8.48
CA ARG A 73 14.50 -5.56 8.80
C ARG A 73 14.51 -4.64 7.59
N LEU A 74 15.61 -4.59 6.85
CA LEU A 74 15.71 -3.81 5.62
C LEU A 74 14.74 -4.35 4.56
N ALA A 75 14.62 -5.67 4.42
CA ALA A 75 13.69 -6.31 3.52
C ALA A 75 12.25 -5.90 3.79
N ASN A 76 11.81 -5.95 5.05
CA ASN A 76 10.48 -5.50 5.45
C ASN A 76 10.24 -4.03 5.12
N ASN A 77 11.14 -3.16 5.53
CA ASN A 77 10.99 -1.72 5.32
C ASN A 77 10.90 -1.36 3.83
N LEU A 78 11.70 -2.01 2.98
CA LEU A 78 11.66 -1.80 1.54
C LEU A 78 10.38 -2.36 0.90
N ALA A 79 9.87 -3.50 1.38
CA ALA A 79 8.61 -4.06 0.91
C ALA A 79 7.43 -3.16 1.27
N GLU A 80 7.35 -2.68 2.51
CA GLU A 80 6.30 -1.74 2.94
C GLU A 80 6.32 -0.44 2.15
N GLN A 81 7.51 0.11 1.87
CA GLN A 81 7.62 1.28 1.01
C GLN A 81 7.20 0.99 -0.44
N ALA A 82 7.52 -0.18 -0.96
CA ALA A 82 7.10 -0.59 -2.29
C ALA A 82 5.56 -0.73 -2.38
N GLU A 83 4.93 -1.30 -1.36
CA GLU A 83 3.48 -1.40 -1.23
C GLU A 83 2.82 -0.02 -1.31
N LEU A 84 3.28 0.92 -0.48
CA LEU A 84 2.75 2.29 -0.44
C LEU A 84 2.94 3.05 -1.77
N ASP A 85 4.11 2.93 -2.40
CA ASP A 85 4.35 3.56 -3.71
C ASP A 85 3.44 2.95 -4.78
N ALA A 86 3.21 1.63 -4.77
CA ALA A 86 2.29 0.98 -5.68
C ALA A 86 0.85 1.43 -5.48
N GLU A 87 0.38 1.53 -4.24
CA GLU A 87 -0.95 2.04 -3.90
C GLU A 87 -1.13 3.49 -4.36
N LEU A 88 -0.13 4.34 -4.14
CA LEU A 88 -0.13 5.72 -4.61
C LEU A 88 -0.23 5.77 -6.14
N SER A 89 0.57 4.99 -6.84
CA SER A 89 0.55 4.91 -8.29
C SER A 89 -0.80 4.42 -8.82
N ALA A 90 -1.41 3.42 -8.17
CA ALA A 90 -2.74 2.94 -8.50
C ALA A 90 -3.82 4.02 -8.32
N ALA A 91 -3.77 4.75 -7.22
CA ALA A 91 -4.72 5.83 -6.92
C ALA A 91 -4.59 6.98 -7.94
N THR A 92 -3.36 7.37 -8.25
CA THR A 92 -3.06 8.38 -9.27
C THR A 92 -3.59 7.94 -10.63
N ALA A 93 -3.32 6.71 -11.04
CA ALA A 93 -3.78 6.17 -12.32
C ALA A 93 -5.31 6.17 -12.44
N ARG A 94 -6.02 5.75 -11.39
CA ARG A 94 -7.50 5.80 -11.37
C ARG A 94 -8.02 7.22 -11.47
N SER A 95 -7.41 8.17 -10.76
CA SER A 95 -7.78 9.59 -10.80
C SER A 95 -7.59 10.18 -12.20
N GLU A 96 -6.44 9.97 -12.81
CA GLU A 96 -6.15 10.49 -14.16
C GLU A 96 -7.04 9.82 -15.22
N SER A 97 -7.29 8.53 -15.11
CA SER A 97 -8.24 7.83 -16.00
C SER A 97 -9.65 8.39 -15.89
N ALA A 98 -10.13 8.64 -14.67
CA ALA A 98 -11.44 9.24 -14.42
C ALA A 98 -11.54 10.68 -14.97
N LYS A 99 -10.50 11.49 -14.78
CA LYS A 99 -10.44 12.85 -15.37
C LYS A 99 -10.51 12.82 -16.89
N LYS A 100 -9.79 11.89 -17.51
CA LYS A 100 -9.81 11.71 -18.96
C LYS A 100 -11.21 11.31 -19.45
N ALA A 101 -11.83 10.32 -18.82
CA ALA A 101 -13.18 9.89 -19.17
C ALA A 101 -14.20 11.04 -19.01
N ALA A 102 -14.11 11.82 -17.95
CA ALA A 102 -14.96 12.98 -17.74
C ALA A 102 -14.76 14.06 -18.82
N ALA A 103 -13.53 14.28 -19.27
CA ALA A 103 -13.25 15.22 -20.36
C ALA A 103 -13.85 14.74 -21.70
N GLU A 104 -13.74 13.45 -22.00
CA GLU A 104 -14.32 12.85 -23.21
C GLU A 104 -15.85 12.96 -23.22
N VAL A 105 -16.51 12.71 -22.07
CA VAL A 105 -17.97 12.89 -21.95
C VAL A 105 -18.36 14.35 -22.16
N ARG A 106 -17.65 15.31 -21.55
CA ARG A 106 -17.92 16.74 -21.76
C ARG A 106 -17.78 17.14 -23.23
N ALA A 107 -16.74 16.70 -23.91
CA ALA A 107 -16.56 16.97 -25.33
C ALA A 107 -17.70 16.39 -26.18
N SER A 108 -18.17 15.19 -25.86
CA SER A 108 -19.31 14.57 -26.54
C SER A 108 -20.61 15.35 -26.31
N ILE A 109 -20.84 15.83 -25.09
CA ILE A 109 -22.01 16.67 -24.78
C ILE A 109 -22.00 17.98 -25.61
N GLU A 110 -20.86 18.65 -25.71
CA GLU A 110 -20.75 19.87 -26.50
C GLU A 110 -20.97 19.63 -27.98
N THR A 111 -20.46 18.49 -28.49
CA THR A 111 -20.74 18.10 -29.90
C THR A 111 -22.22 17.88 -30.14
N LEU A 112 -22.91 17.13 -29.26
CA LEU A 112 -24.35 16.87 -29.38
C LEU A 112 -25.19 18.14 -29.25
N ARG A 113 -24.81 19.07 -28.34
CA ARG A 113 -25.49 20.37 -28.22
C ARG A 113 -25.38 21.20 -29.51
N ALA A 114 -24.20 21.22 -30.11
CA ALA A 114 -23.99 21.93 -31.38
C ALA A 114 -24.77 21.30 -32.51
N GLU A 115 -24.96 19.99 -32.55
CA GLU A 115 -25.77 19.29 -33.55
C GLU A 115 -27.26 19.57 -33.36
N ILE A 116 -27.76 19.54 -32.12
CA ILE A 116 -29.16 19.88 -31.81
C ILE A 116 -29.46 21.33 -32.27
N ALA A 117 -28.56 22.28 -31.93
CA ALA A 117 -28.75 23.67 -32.34
C ALA A 117 -28.79 23.85 -33.86
N ARG A 118 -27.93 23.13 -34.58
CA ARG A 118 -27.98 23.14 -36.08
C ARG A 118 -29.27 22.57 -36.65
N ASN A 119 -29.80 21.52 -36.06
CA ASN A 119 -31.01 20.87 -36.54
C ASN A 119 -32.25 21.68 -36.15
N ALA A 120 -32.25 22.41 -35.06
CA ALA A 120 -33.34 23.29 -34.67
C ALA A 120 -33.42 24.58 -35.51
N ALA A 121 -32.36 24.94 -36.24
CA ALA A 121 -32.27 26.12 -37.08
C ALA A 121 -32.70 25.85 -38.58
N LYS A 122 -33.05 24.63 -38.89
CA LYS A 122 -33.56 24.23 -40.20
C LYS A 122 -35.09 24.16 -40.23
#